data_0403ac2e39879bfcb96e8520f6bfd987
#
_entry.id   0403ac2e39879bfcb96e8520f6bfd987
#
_cell.length_a   1.000
_cell.length_b   1.000
_cell.length_c   1.000
_cell.angle_alpha   90.00
_cell.angle_beta   90.00
_cell.angle_gamma   90.00
#
_symmetry.space_group_name_H-M   'P 1'
#
loop_
_entity.id
_entity.type
_entity.pdbx_description
1 polymer ?
#
loop_
_entity_poly.entity_id
_entity_poly.type
_entity_poly.pdbx_seq_one_letter_code
_entity_poly.pdbx_strand_id
1 'polypeptide(L)'
;MEMRGMRNRLNHSFPRNAIQIDMDDENSSPPTPEKPKRGVMKYGKIFPPGTNILTVELYAFKHNLTEEQGGLGKFQHFRNVVDLLWNRPNSPRRFIWSPWAEDMIREACDNMYLSVAGAASAGKSDSYALWGIVNYLCSPHDTLVILTSTTLREARRRVWKSVVEFWTAVPGLPGKLVDSLGQIKGVSKAGELTEASGLLLVPSEKKSEREAVGKLIGMKNERVILIADELPELPESIVHAAYGNMTANPYFQMIGLGNPASRFDAFGVFSKPKNGWGSVTEADYEWETARGKLIRFDAERSPNVLADEVIYPWMLTREKVEKLKETYGDKSLTYYRMIKAFWAPQGASDGVYSEADLIAASAPADFAKDPILVAGLDPSFTAGGDRTIAYFGKVGPDASGKILLEFTEFELLNEDVTDKITPRTTQIATKFIEMCKKRNVSSRNVGIDATGAGAPFCDVVASLWGMDDFIRVKFGGSASDLPVSASDRTPSKERYANRMSEIWYSGQELLRSKQLRGVCDQLAREMTARTYSTSKAGNGMRIRVESKIDFKNRTGASPDLADAAFVLLDVCRQRHYLIGNERFDVNTNRQQKWGSLMKKLDIFSKSERFLVQDS
;
A
#
# COMPACT_ATOMS: atom_id res chain seq x y z
N MET A 1 -23.28 -6.66 -62.90
CA MET A 1 -24.54 -6.45 -62.18
C MET A 1 -24.15 -5.72 -60.90
N GLU A 2 -23.95 -4.45 -60.95
CA GLU A 2 -24.80 -3.26 -60.63
C GLU A 2 -25.74 -3.47 -59.47
N MET A 3 -25.43 -2.77 -58.38
CA MET A 3 -26.36 -1.86 -57.72
C MET A 3 -25.57 -0.88 -56.81
N ARG A 4 -25.37 0.30 -57.22
CA ARG A 4 -25.60 1.66 -56.73
C ARG A 4 -26.51 1.66 -55.47
N GLY A 5 -26.10 2.24 -54.31
CA GLY A 5 -25.95 3.66 -54.04
C GLY A 5 -27.07 4.09 -53.09
N MET A 6 -26.66 4.62 -51.90
CA MET A 6 -27.45 5.69 -51.21
C MET A 6 -26.57 6.31 -50.11
N ARG A 7 -26.02 7.46 -50.43
CA ARG A 7 -25.49 8.41 -49.44
C ARG A 7 -26.69 9.16 -48.85
N ASN A 8 -27.00 8.95 -47.59
CA ASN A 8 -27.81 9.87 -46.83
C ASN A 8 -26.93 10.81 -46.03
N ARG A 9 -26.87 12.05 -46.49
CA ARG A 9 -26.38 13.20 -45.72
C ARG A 9 -27.48 13.56 -44.72
N LEU A 10 -27.23 13.40 -43.44
CA LEU A 10 -27.99 14.07 -42.39
C LEU A 10 -27.15 15.26 -41.91
N ASN A 11 -27.49 16.44 -42.47
CA ASN A 11 -27.12 17.71 -41.91
C ASN A 11 -27.92 17.89 -40.62
N HIS A 12 -27.32 17.70 -39.46
CA HIS A 12 -27.84 18.25 -38.21
C HIS A 12 -27.05 19.52 -37.89
N SER A 13 -27.66 20.64 -38.18
CA SER A 13 -27.33 21.96 -37.66
C SER A 13 -27.47 21.95 -36.15
N PHE A 14 -26.34 22.07 -35.43
CA PHE A 14 -26.32 22.30 -33.98
C PHE A 14 -26.71 23.75 -33.69
N PRO A 15 -27.53 24.01 -32.66
CA PRO A 15 -27.77 25.38 -32.19
C PRO A 15 -26.47 25.94 -31.60
N ARG A 16 -25.98 26.99 -32.19
CA ARG A 16 -24.88 27.81 -31.70
C ARG A 16 -25.38 28.65 -30.51
N ASN A 17 -25.30 28.09 -29.30
CA ASN A 17 -25.25 28.85 -28.06
C ASN A 17 -24.27 28.18 -27.12
N ALA A 18 -23.00 28.12 -27.55
CA ALA A 18 -21.89 27.86 -26.68
C ALA A 18 -21.64 29.12 -25.82
N ILE A 19 -21.31 28.92 -24.55
CA ILE A 19 -20.71 29.95 -23.72
C ILE A 19 -19.37 30.32 -24.41
N GLN A 20 -19.41 31.40 -25.21
CA GLN A 20 -18.26 31.90 -25.91
C GLN A 20 -17.29 32.49 -24.88
N ILE A 21 -16.18 31.84 -24.64
CA ILE A 21 -14.97 32.48 -24.10
C ILE A 21 -14.39 33.21 -25.32
N ASP A 22 -14.75 34.50 -25.48
CA ASP A 22 -14.24 35.32 -26.58
C ASP A 22 -12.74 35.44 -26.49
N MET A 23 -12.06 34.84 -27.46
CA MET A 23 -10.69 35.11 -27.84
C MET A 23 -10.75 35.85 -29.19
N ASP A 24 -10.24 37.04 -29.20
CA ASP A 24 -10.00 38.03 -30.25
C ASP A 24 -10.27 37.59 -31.70
N ASP A 25 -11.26 38.24 -32.31
CA ASP A 25 -11.46 38.28 -33.78
C ASP A 25 -10.99 39.64 -34.32
N GLU A 26 -9.80 39.68 -34.92
CA GLU A 26 -9.34 40.79 -35.74
C GLU A 26 -9.88 40.64 -37.16
N ASN A 27 -10.98 41.26 -37.46
CA ASN A 27 -11.27 41.91 -38.77
C ASN A 27 -12.77 42.25 -38.90
N SER A 28 -13.16 43.50 -38.58
CA SER A 28 -14.26 44.21 -39.22
C SER A 28 -14.11 45.70 -39.03
N SER A 29 -14.36 46.45 -40.09
CA SER A 29 -14.24 47.90 -40.28
C SER A 29 -14.92 48.75 -39.17
N PRO A 30 -14.47 49.98 -38.87
CA PRO A 30 -14.71 50.65 -37.62
C PRO A 30 -16.13 51.21 -37.52
N PRO A 31 -16.88 50.84 -36.49
CA PRO A 31 -17.99 51.63 -36.04
C PRO A 31 -17.51 52.78 -35.16
N THR A 32 -18.21 53.87 -35.16
CA THR A 32 -18.07 55.09 -34.37
C THR A 32 -17.57 54.83 -32.93
N PRO A 33 -16.68 55.66 -32.35
CA PRO A 33 -16.06 55.38 -31.07
C PRO A 33 -17.08 55.38 -29.92
N GLU A 34 -17.57 54.20 -29.57
CA GLU A 34 -18.21 54.01 -28.25
C GLU A 34 -17.11 54.26 -27.18
N LYS A 35 -17.45 55.08 -26.18
CA LYS A 35 -16.60 55.28 -25.02
C LYS A 35 -16.12 53.94 -24.45
N PRO A 36 -14.82 53.74 -24.18
CA PRO A 36 -14.31 52.45 -23.74
C PRO A 36 -15.09 52.01 -22.49
N LYS A 37 -15.77 50.85 -22.59
CA LYS A 37 -16.45 50.24 -21.44
C LYS A 37 -15.38 49.98 -20.37
N ARG A 38 -15.51 50.58 -19.20
CA ARG A 38 -14.59 50.43 -18.09
C ARG A 38 -14.55 48.96 -17.66
N GLY A 39 -13.35 48.38 -17.51
CA GLY A 39 -13.17 47.02 -17.02
C GLY A 39 -13.86 46.82 -15.66
N VAL A 40 -14.26 45.59 -15.34
CA VAL A 40 -14.85 45.23 -14.05
C VAL A 40 -13.72 45.00 -13.05
N MET A 41 -13.64 45.83 -12.01
CA MET A 41 -12.68 45.56 -10.91
C MET A 41 -13.29 44.57 -9.94
N LYS A 42 -12.61 43.45 -9.73
CA LYS A 42 -12.98 42.45 -8.74
C LYS A 42 -11.72 41.77 -8.17
N TYR A 43 -11.72 41.53 -6.87
CA TYR A 43 -10.58 40.93 -6.17
C TYR A 43 -9.25 41.64 -6.42
N GLY A 44 -9.26 42.96 -6.36
CA GLY A 44 -8.07 43.80 -6.59
C GLY A 44 -7.53 43.79 -8.03
N LYS A 45 -8.23 43.16 -8.97
CA LYS A 45 -7.83 43.01 -10.38
C LYS A 45 -8.89 43.56 -11.33
N ILE A 46 -8.44 44.13 -12.45
CA ILE A 46 -9.29 44.63 -13.52
C ILE A 46 -9.45 43.53 -14.57
N PHE A 47 -10.68 43.11 -14.83
CA PHE A 47 -11.04 42.16 -15.87
C PHE A 47 -11.63 42.90 -17.08
N PRO A 48 -11.51 42.37 -18.30
CA PRO A 48 -12.12 42.92 -19.49
C PRO A 48 -13.63 43.20 -19.28
N PRO A 49 -14.18 44.21 -19.95
CA PRO A 49 -15.65 44.46 -19.94
C PRO A 49 -16.40 43.21 -20.42
N GLY A 50 -17.46 42.84 -19.69
CA GLY A 50 -18.27 41.68 -20.04
C GLY A 50 -17.78 40.33 -19.50
N THR A 51 -16.60 40.28 -18.82
CA THR A 51 -16.13 39.04 -18.14
C THR A 51 -17.20 38.52 -17.18
N ASN A 52 -17.62 37.29 -17.37
CA ASN A 52 -18.61 36.66 -16.49
C ASN A 52 -18.02 36.30 -15.13
N ILE A 53 -18.89 36.17 -14.13
CA ILE A 53 -18.47 35.88 -12.75
C ILE A 53 -17.75 34.54 -12.61
N LEU A 54 -18.11 33.51 -13.37
CA LEU A 54 -17.48 32.21 -13.35
C LEU A 54 -16.01 32.31 -13.77
N THR A 55 -15.68 33.06 -14.84
CA THR A 55 -14.31 33.30 -15.28
C THR A 55 -13.50 34.00 -14.19
N VAL A 56 -14.10 34.96 -13.48
CA VAL A 56 -13.45 35.65 -12.37
C VAL A 56 -13.14 34.70 -11.21
N GLU A 57 -14.09 33.85 -10.82
CA GLU A 57 -13.89 32.90 -9.72
C GLU A 57 -12.86 31.81 -10.09
N LEU A 58 -12.89 31.28 -11.32
CA LEU A 58 -11.91 30.32 -11.83
C LEU A 58 -10.50 30.92 -11.84
N TYR A 59 -10.38 32.21 -12.27
CA TYR A 59 -9.13 32.93 -12.22
C TYR A 59 -8.62 33.09 -10.77
N ALA A 60 -9.49 33.53 -9.86
CA ALA A 60 -9.15 33.73 -8.46
C ALA A 60 -8.77 32.40 -7.77
N PHE A 61 -9.44 31.31 -8.08
CA PHE A 61 -9.08 29.96 -7.63
C PHE A 61 -7.70 29.52 -8.14
N LYS A 62 -7.45 29.66 -9.45
CA LYS A 62 -6.16 29.29 -10.07
C LYS A 62 -5.00 30.02 -9.42
N HIS A 63 -5.15 31.31 -9.16
CA HIS A 63 -4.10 32.18 -8.63
C HIS A 63 -4.10 32.30 -7.10
N ASN A 64 -4.95 31.52 -6.41
CA ASN A 64 -5.06 31.50 -4.95
C ASN A 64 -5.17 32.93 -4.36
N LEU A 65 -6.10 33.74 -4.89
CA LEU A 65 -6.26 35.10 -4.41
C LEU A 65 -6.76 35.12 -2.95
N THR A 66 -5.88 35.49 -2.05
CA THR A 66 -6.14 35.59 -0.61
C THR A 66 -6.91 36.86 -0.25
N GLU A 67 -7.43 36.95 0.96
CA GLU A 67 -8.10 38.16 1.47
C GLU A 67 -7.16 39.38 1.46
N GLU A 68 -5.88 39.20 1.78
CA GLU A 68 -4.85 40.25 1.71
C GLU A 68 -4.66 40.79 0.29
N GLN A 69 -4.91 39.96 -0.72
CA GLN A 69 -4.87 40.32 -2.13
C GLN A 69 -6.25 40.80 -2.66
N GLY A 70 -7.22 40.99 -1.77
CA GLY A 70 -8.58 41.39 -2.12
C GLY A 70 -9.46 40.25 -2.61
N GLY A 71 -8.99 38.99 -2.53
CA GLY A 71 -9.76 37.78 -2.85
C GLY A 71 -10.54 37.25 -1.66
N LEU A 72 -10.94 35.98 -1.72
CA LEU A 72 -11.73 35.30 -0.68
C LEU A 72 -11.00 34.04 -0.13
N GLY A 73 -9.79 33.76 -0.63
CA GLY A 73 -9.08 32.52 -0.39
C GLY A 73 -9.54 31.38 -1.31
N LYS A 74 -8.63 30.45 -1.55
CA LYS A 74 -8.79 29.38 -2.58
C LYS A 74 -10.04 28.52 -2.37
N PHE A 75 -10.33 28.13 -1.13
CA PHE A 75 -11.52 27.34 -0.81
C PHE A 75 -12.82 28.08 -1.17
N GLN A 76 -12.95 29.36 -0.83
CA GLN A 76 -14.16 30.09 -1.11
C GLN A 76 -14.36 30.33 -2.61
N HIS A 77 -13.28 30.57 -3.36
CA HIS A 77 -13.34 30.64 -4.82
C HIS A 77 -13.77 29.31 -5.44
N PHE A 78 -13.24 28.18 -4.95
CA PHE A 78 -13.70 26.85 -5.36
C PHE A 78 -15.19 26.67 -5.09
N ARG A 79 -15.65 27.02 -3.86
CA ARG A 79 -17.06 26.93 -3.48
C ARG A 79 -17.94 27.75 -4.39
N ASN A 80 -17.55 28.98 -4.69
CA ASN A 80 -18.28 29.86 -5.60
C ASN A 80 -18.41 29.24 -7.02
N VAL A 81 -17.33 28.63 -7.54
CA VAL A 81 -17.38 27.92 -8.83
C VAL A 81 -18.36 26.76 -8.77
N VAL A 82 -18.32 25.95 -7.72
CA VAL A 82 -19.24 24.81 -7.56
C VAL A 82 -20.70 25.29 -7.48
N ASP A 83 -20.96 26.34 -6.70
CA ASP A 83 -22.31 26.87 -6.54
C ASP A 83 -22.84 27.50 -7.85
N LEU A 84 -21.97 28.20 -8.60
CA LEU A 84 -22.31 28.76 -9.91
C LEU A 84 -22.60 27.69 -10.98
N LEU A 85 -21.98 26.55 -10.93
CA LEU A 85 -22.12 25.51 -11.96
C LEU A 85 -23.17 24.46 -11.58
N TRP A 86 -23.12 23.93 -10.37
CA TRP A 86 -23.91 22.76 -9.97
C TRP A 86 -25.03 23.06 -8.97
N ASN A 87 -24.92 24.13 -8.15
CA ASN A 87 -25.93 24.44 -7.14
C ASN A 87 -26.95 25.52 -7.58
N ARG A 88 -26.96 25.84 -8.86
CA ARG A 88 -28.00 26.74 -9.46
C ARG A 88 -29.38 26.10 -9.44
N PRO A 89 -30.45 26.90 -9.49
CA PRO A 89 -31.80 26.38 -9.63
C PRO A 89 -31.94 25.42 -10.83
N ASN A 90 -32.66 24.32 -10.63
CA ASN A 90 -32.92 23.29 -11.66
C ASN A 90 -31.66 22.54 -12.17
N SER A 91 -30.56 22.59 -11.45
CA SER A 91 -29.40 21.75 -11.79
C SER A 91 -29.76 20.26 -11.66
N PRO A 92 -29.50 19.43 -12.67
CA PRO A 92 -29.82 17.98 -12.62
C PRO A 92 -28.95 17.21 -11.65
N ARG A 93 -27.79 17.74 -11.28
CA ARG A 93 -26.87 17.17 -10.30
C ARG A 93 -26.32 18.28 -9.41
N ARG A 94 -26.75 18.30 -8.17
CA ARG A 94 -26.29 19.28 -7.17
C ARG A 94 -25.18 18.67 -6.31
N PHE A 95 -24.25 19.48 -5.86
CA PHE A 95 -23.29 19.11 -4.83
C PHE A 95 -23.77 19.61 -3.47
N ILE A 96 -23.90 18.69 -2.54
CA ILE A 96 -24.35 19.04 -1.19
C ILE A 96 -23.12 19.23 -0.30
N TRP A 97 -22.91 20.45 0.14
CA TRP A 97 -21.89 20.79 1.10
C TRP A 97 -22.20 20.17 2.46
N SER A 98 -21.37 19.25 2.89
CA SER A 98 -21.34 18.74 4.26
C SER A 98 -20.08 19.24 4.95
N PRO A 99 -20.01 19.27 6.29
CA PRO A 99 -18.78 19.63 6.99
C PRO A 99 -17.57 18.83 6.52
N TRP A 100 -17.73 17.54 6.28
CA TRP A 100 -16.67 16.67 5.75
C TRP A 100 -16.24 17.03 4.32
N ALA A 101 -17.17 17.40 3.47
CA ALA A 101 -16.86 17.85 2.11
C ALA A 101 -16.09 19.19 2.14
N GLU A 102 -16.47 20.10 3.04
CA GLU A 102 -15.73 21.36 3.25
C GLU A 102 -14.30 21.10 3.72
N ASP A 103 -14.11 20.25 4.72
CA ASP A 103 -12.78 19.88 5.23
C ASP A 103 -11.92 19.24 4.15
N MET A 104 -12.47 18.27 3.39
CA MET A 104 -11.77 17.63 2.26
C MET A 104 -11.25 18.65 1.25
N ILE A 105 -12.08 19.63 0.88
CA ILE A 105 -11.70 20.62 -0.13
C ILE A 105 -10.76 21.68 0.44
N ARG A 106 -10.92 22.10 1.71
CA ARG A 106 -10.00 23.01 2.37
C ARG A 106 -8.58 22.42 2.39
N GLU A 107 -8.47 21.19 2.83
CA GLU A 107 -7.18 20.50 2.88
C GLU A 107 -6.57 20.27 1.49
N ALA A 108 -7.40 20.02 0.47
CA ALA A 108 -6.92 19.95 -0.91
C ALA A 108 -6.44 21.29 -1.46
N CYS A 109 -6.96 22.42 -0.96
CA CYS A 109 -6.45 23.75 -1.31
C CYS A 109 -5.01 23.99 -0.82
N ASP A 110 -4.68 23.43 0.36
CA ASP A 110 -3.47 23.80 1.09
C ASP A 110 -2.35 22.76 0.97
N ASN A 111 -2.67 21.51 0.57
CA ASN A 111 -1.71 20.42 0.54
C ASN A 111 -1.44 19.89 -0.87
N MET A 112 -0.15 19.80 -1.23
CA MET A 112 0.28 19.16 -2.50
C MET A 112 0.21 17.64 -2.43
N TYR A 113 0.34 17.06 -1.25
CA TYR A 113 0.19 15.64 -0.97
C TYR A 113 -0.83 15.48 0.16
N LEU A 114 -1.99 14.94 -0.18
CA LEU A 114 -3.10 14.80 0.76
C LEU A 114 -3.58 13.35 0.83
N SER A 115 -3.52 12.75 2.01
CA SER A 115 -4.12 11.46 2.32
C SER A 115 -5.49 11.66 2.94
N VAL A 116 -6.52 10.99 2.43
CA VAL A 116 -7.89 11.08 2.93
C VAL A 116 -8.37 9.70 3.39
N ALA A 117 -8.24 9.46 4.69
CA ALA A 117 -8.77 8.26 5.32
C ALA A 117 -10.24 8.48 5.66
N GLY A 118 -11.14 7.76 5.01
CA GLY A 118 -12.57 7.96 5.25
C GLY A 118 -13.31 6.65 5.45
N ALA A 119 -14.23 6.63 6.40
CA ALA A 119 -15.21 5.57 6.55
C ALA A 119 -16.00 5.34 5.25
N ALA A 120 -16.74 4.25 5.18
CA ALA A 120 -17.64 4.01 4.08
C ALA A 120 -18.63 5.18 3.94
N SER A 121 -18.89 5.60 2.68
CA SER A 121 -19.88 6.66 2.39
C SER A 121 -19.55 8.06 2.96
N ALA A 122 -18.27 8.38 3.14
CA ALA A 122 -17.83 9.69 3.62
C ALA A 122 -17.94 10.82 2.57
N GLY A 123 -18.33 10.54 1.32
CA GLY A 123 -18.46 11.54 0.25
C GLY A 123 -17.17 11.84 -0.53
N LYS A 124 -16.11 11.06 -0.34
CA LYS A 124 -14.79 11.26 -0.98
C LYS A 124 -14.88 11.37 -2.51
N SER A 125 -15.58 10.44 -3.17
CA SER A 125 -15.62 10.38 -4.64
C SER A 125 -16.24 11.61 -5.29
N ASP A 126 -17.33 12.13 -4.75
CA ASP A 126 -17.99 13.34 -5.24
C ASP A 126 -17.12 14.58 -5.04
N SER A 127 -16.54 14.75 -3.86
CA SER A 127 -15.68 15.89 -3.52
C SER A 127 -14.47 15.97 -4.45
N TYR A 128 -13.80 14.83 -4.70
CA TYR A 128 -12.60 14.83 -5.52
C TYR A 128 -12.86 14.71 -7.02
N ALA A 129 -14.04 14.23 -7.46
CA ALA A 129 -14.50 14.41 -8.83
C ALA A 129 -14.64 15.91 -9.18
N LEU A 130 -15.32 16.69 -8.31
CA LEU A 130 -15.44 18.13 -8.48
C LEU A 130 -14.09 18.84 -8.38
N TRP A 131 -13.22 18.42 -7.44
CA TRP A 131 -11.87 18.95 -7.36
C TRP A 131 -11.13 18.83 -8.68
N GLY A 132 -11.17 17.65 -9.30
CA GLY A 132 -10.57 17.41 -10.62
C GLY A 132 -11.17 18.30 -11.72
N ILE A 133 -12.52 18.36 -11.80
CA ILE A 133 -13.19 19.14 -12.84
C ILE A 133 -12.88 20.64 -12.67
N VAL A 134 -12.99 21.22 -11.49
CA VAL A 134 -12.73 22.65 -11.27
C VAL A 134 -11.26 23.01 -11.54
N ASN A 135 -10.32 22.14 -11.15
CA ASN A 135 -8.91 22.35 -11.48
C ASN A 135 -8.64 22.32 -12.99
N TYR A 136 -9.33 21.45 -13.72
CA TYR A 136 -9.28 21.48 -15.18
C TYR A 136 -9.87 22.78 -15.74
N LEU A 137 -11.06 23.18 -15.28
CA LEU A 137 -11.75 24.37 -15.78
C LEU A 137 -10.98 25.67 -15.54
N CYS A 138 -10.16 25.76 -14.49
CA CYS A 138 -9.39 26.97 -14.21
C CYS A 138 -8.17 27.15 -15.17
N SER A 139 -7.76 26.11 -15.88
CA SER A 139 -6.69 26.14 -16.89
C SER A 139 -6.84 24.98 -17.87
N PRO A 140 -7.83 25.01 -18.79
CA PRO A 140 -8.19 23.85 -19.61
C PRO A 140 -7.10 23.38 -20.57
N HIS A 141 -6.22 24.29 -21.01
CA HIS A 141 -5.12 23.97 -21.94
C HIS A 141 -3.92 23.31 -21.25
N ASP A 142 -3.74 23.63 -19.99
CA ASP A 142 -2.51 23.35 -19.25
C ASP A 142 -2.70 22.33 -18.10
N THR A 143 -3.93 21.78 -17.94
CA THR A 143 -4.22 20.89 -16.81
C THR A 143 -4.56 19.48 -17.27
N LEU A 144 -3.86 18.49 -16.72
CA LEU A 144 -4.18 17.08 -16.82
C LEU A 144 -4.54 16.53 -15.44
N VAL A 145 -5.76 16.02 -15.30
CA VAL A 145 -6.22 15.32 -14.10
C VAL A 145 -6.21 13.83 -14.37
N ILE A 146 -5.45 13.10 -13.59
CA ILE A 146 -5.32 11.65 -13.68
C ILE A 146 -6.11 11.04 -12.52
N LEU A 147 -7.10 10.24 -12.85
CA LEU A 147 -7.87 9.44 -11.91
C LEU A 147 -7.36 8.01 -11.99
N THR A 148 -6.87 7.44 -10.90
CA THR A 148 -6.41 6.05 -10.91
C THR A 148 -7.12 5.22 -9.85
N SER A 149 -7.41 3.98 -10.17
CA SER A 149 -8.00 2.97 -9.29
C SER A 149 -7.58 1.59 -9.78
N THR A 150 -8.01 0.51 -9.12
CA THR A 150 -7.56 -0.85 -9.40
C THR A 150 -7.83 -1.29 -10.83
N THR A 151 -9.09 -1.54 -11.17
CA THR A 151 -9.51 -1.93 -12.52
C THR A 151 -10.33 -0.85 -13.18
N LEU A 152 -10.37 -0.84 -14.52
CA LEU A 152 -11.22 0.10 -15.26
C LEU A 152 -12.71 -0.02 -14.87
N ARG A 153 -13.18 -1.23 -14.58
CA ARG A 153 -14.55 -1.51 -14.15
C ARG A 153 -14.86 -0.88 -12.79
N GLU A 154 -13.99 -1.06 -11.82
CA GLU A 154 -14.17 -0.51 -10.47
C GLU A 154 -14.04 1.02 -10.48
N ALA A 155 -13.05 1.55 -11.16
CA ALA A 155 -12.85 2.98 -11.31
C ALA A 155 -14.07 3.69 -11.92
N ARG A 156 -14.71 3.07 -12.94
CA ARG A 156 -15.93 3.59 -13.56
C ARG A 156 -17.15 3.60 -12.63
N ARG A 157 -17.20 2.70 -11.68
CA ARG A 157 -18.32 2.62 -10.71
C ARG A 157 -18.21 3.60 -9.56
N ARG A 158 -17.01 4.16 -9.33
CA ARG A 158 -16.67 5.01 -8.19
C ARG A 158 -16.47 6.46 -8.64
N VAL A 159 -15.24 6.97 -8.53
CA VAL A 159 -14.93 8.38 -8.80
C VAL A 159 -15.26 8.80 -10.22
N TRP A 160 -15.07 7.93 -11.23
CA TRP A 160 -15.39 8.27 -12.62
C TRP A 160 -16.90 8.45 -12.83
N LYS A 161 -17.74 7.68 -12.16
CA LYS A 161 -19.20 7.88 -12.19
C LYS A 161 -19.57 9.30 -11.77
N SER A 162 -19.01 9.77 -10.65
CA SER A 162 -19.22 11.12 -10.16
C SER A 162 -18.72 12.17 -11.16
N VAL A 163 -17.57 11.96 -11.80
CA VAL A 163 -17.05 12.84 -12.85
C VAL A 163 -18.05 12.94 -14.01
N VAL A 164 -18.56 11.82 -14.52
CA VAL A 164 -19.53 11.79 -15.62
C VAL A 164 -20.83 12.51 -15.23
N GLU A 165 -21.35 12.23 -14.04
CA GLU A 165 -22.58 12.85 -13.54
C GLU A 165 -22.46 14.38 -13.43
N PHE A 166 -21.36 14.88 -12.83
CA PHE A 166 -21.13 16.32 -12.72
C PHE A 166 -20.81 16.97 -14.06
N TRP A 167 -20.04 16.31 -14.91
CA TRP A 167 -19.71 16.84 -16.24
C TRP A 167 -20.95 17.02 -17.12
N THR A 168 -21.79 15.99 -17.18
CA THR A 168 -23.00 16.02 -18.02
C THR A 168 -24.08 16.95 -17.48
N ALA A 169 -24.06 17.27 -16.19
CA ALA A 169 -24.99 18.21 -15.57
C ALA A 169 -24.80 19.68 -16.02
N VAL A 170 -23.66 20.01 -16.60
CA VAL A 170 -23.31 21.37 -17.04
C VAL A 170 -22.97 21.34 -18.53
N PRO A 171 -23.91 21.63 -19.41
CA PRO A 171 -23.66 21.73 -20.85
C PRO A 171 -22.68 22.85 -21.19
N GLY A 172 -21.85 22.64 -22.21
CA GLY A 172 -20.93 23.65 -22.73
C GLY A 172 -19.60 23.81 -21.99
N LEU A 173 -19.27 22.91 -21.10
CA LEU A 173 -17.91 22.87 -20.52
C LEU A 173 -16.86 22.61 -21.61
N PRO A 174 -15.67 23.23 -21.52
CA PRO A 174 -14.61 23.07 -22.53
C PRO A 174 -14.10 21.63 -22.55
N GLY A 175 -14.06 21.01 -23.75
CA GLY A 175 -13.62 19.63 -23.93
C GLY A 175 -14.75 18.69 -24.33
N LYS A 176 -14.44 17.38 -24.39
CA LYS A 176 -15.40 16.36 -24.83
C LYS A 176 -15.29 15.09 -23.96
N LEU A 177 -16.40 14.70 -23.36
CA LEU A 177 -16.51 13.41 -22.67
C LEU A 177 -16.50 12.25 -23.68
N VAL A 178 -15.61 11.30 -23.50
CA VAL A 178 -15.52 10.03 -24.21
C VAL A 178 -15.57 8.91 -23.18
N ASP A 179 -16.78 8.65 -22.66
CA ASP A 179 -16.98 7.73 -21.54
C ASP A 179 -16.48 6.31 -21.82
N SER A 180 -16.60 5.82 -23.08
CA SER A 180 -16.07 4.52 -23.49
C SER A 180 -14.55 4.37 -23.25
N LEU A 181 -13.81 5.47 -23.28
CA LEU A 181 -12.37 5.52 -23.01
C LEU A 181 -12.05 5.92 -21.57
N GLY A 182 -13.03 6.30 -20.75
CA GLY A 182 -12.79 6.88 -19.42
C GLY A 182 -12.03 8.21 -19.52
N GLN A 183 -12.42 9.08 -20.46
CA GLN A 183 -11.66 10.29 -20.74
C GLN A 183 -12.59 11.49 -21.00
N ILE A 184 -12.19 12.64 -20.49
CA ILE A 184 -12.64 13.94 -20.97
C ILE A 184 -11.45 14.55 -21.72
N LYS A 185 -11.52 14.55 -23.06
CA LYS A 185 -10.52 15.21 -23.89
C LYS A 185 -10.58 16.70 -23.65
N GLY A 186 -9.45 17.29 -23.34
CA GLY A 186 -9.34 18.72 -23.12
C GLY A 186 -9.28 19.51 -24.43
N VAL A 187 -8.96 20.79 -24.32
CA VAL A 187 -8.81 21.70 -25.47
C VAL A 187 -7.38 22.25 -25.50
N SER A 188 -6.82 22.36 -26.68
CA SER A 188 -5.53 23.01 -26.91
C SER A 188 -5.67 24.54 -26.93
N LYS A 189 -4.56 25.27 -26.89
CA LYS A 189 -4.57 26.74 -27.08
C LYS A 189 -5.16 27.19 -28.43
N ALA A 190 -5.16 26.30 -29.43
CA ALA A 190 -5.80 26.53 -30.73
C ALA A 190 -7.30 26.19 -30.74
N GLY A 191 -7.89 25.76 -29.62
CA GLY A 191 -9.31 25.38 -29.51
C GLY A 191 -9.62 23.96 -30.00
N GLU A 192 -8.64 23.17 -30.35
CA GLU A 192 -8.80 21.79 -30.82
C GLU A 192 -8.84 20.80 -29.65
N LEU A 193 -9.59 19.70 -29.84
CA LEU A 193 -9.60 18.63 -28.84
C LEU A 193 -8.23 17.95 -28.73
N THR A 194 -7.75 17.76 -27.51
CA THR A 194 -6.45 17.15 -27.22
C THR A 194 -6.55 16.12 -26.09
N GLU A 195 -5.61 15.16 -26.06
CA GLU A 195 -5.42 14.23 -24.97
C GLU A 195 -4.32 14.68 -23.99
N ALA A 196 -3.60 15.75 -24.34
CA ALA A 196 -2.56 16.32 -23.50
C ALA A 196 -3.12 17.04 -22.25
N SER A 197 -4.38 17.49 -22.30
CA SER A 197 -5.10 18.07 -21.19
C SER A 197 -6.48 17.43 -21.02
N GLY A 198 -7.14 17.67 -19.89
CA GLY A 198 -8.45 17.10 -19.58
C GLY A 198 -8.44 16.20 -18.35
N LEU A 199 -9.35 15.24 -18.31
CA LEU A 199 -9.43 14.22 -17.25
C LEU A 199 -9.25 12.84 -17.87
N LEU A 200 -8.43 11.99 -17.25
CA LEU A 200 -8.10 10.66 -17.75
C LEU A 200 -8.19 9.62 -16.63
N LEU A 201 -8.90 8.53 -16.88
CA LEU A 201 -8.97 7.38 -16.00
C LEU A 201 -7.90 6.35 -16.38
N VAL A 202 -6.98 6.07 -15.47
CA VAL A 202 -5.87 5.12 -15.68
C VAL A 202 -6.01 3.96 -14.69
N PRO A 203 -6.35 2.74 -15.13
CA PRO A 203 -6.36 1.60 -14.24
C PRO A 203 -4.92 1.21 -13.85
N SER A 204 -4.73 0.84 -12.59
CA SER A 204 -3.42 0.51 -12.01
C SER A 204 -3.49 -0.77 -11.20
N GLU A 205 -3.42 -1.92 -11.88
CA GLU A 205 -3.46 -3.23 -11.24
C GLU A 205 -2.09 -3.63 -10.68
N LYS A 206 -2.07 -4.26 -9.50
CA LYS A 206 -0.83 -4.80 -8.89
C LYS A 206 -0.11 -5.80 -9.80
N LYS A 207 -0.83 -6.54 -10.63
CA LYS A 207 -0.26 -7.53 -11.57
C LYS A 207 0.52 -6.92 -12.73
N SER A 208 0.23 -5.67 -13.08
CA SER A 208 0.87 -4.93 -14.18
C SER A 208 1.57 -3.66 -13.69
N GLU A 209 2.21 -3.72 -12.54
CA GLU A 209 2.82 -2.59 -11.84
C GLU A 209 3.75 -1.75 -12.72
N ARG A 210 4.67 -2.37 -13.47
CA ARG A 210 5.60 -1.66 -14.37
C ARG A 210 4.88 -0.89 -15.47
N GLU A 211 3.82 -1.46 -16.03
CA GLU A 211 3.04 -0.83 -17.09
C GLU A 211 2.21 0.34 -16.56
N ALA A 212 1.57 0.16 -15.40
CA ALA A 212 0.78 1.20 -14.74
C ALA A 212 1.65 2.42 -14.39
N VAL A 213 2.80 2.19 -13.77
CA VAL A 213 3.77 3.24 -13.43
C VAL A 213 4.34 3.90 -14.67
N GLY A 214 4.70 3.12 -15.70
CA GLY A 214 5.23 3.64 -16.96
C GLY A 214 4.25 4.60 -17.65
N LYS A 215 2.96 4.30 -17.65
CA LYS A 215 1.91 5.18 -18.16
C LYS A 215 1.82 6.48 -17.36
N LEU A 216 1.82 6.41 -16.03
CA LEU A 216 1.72 7.59 -15.17
C LEU A 216 2.94 8.53 -15.31
N ILE A 217 4.15 7.97 -15.33
CA ILE A 217 5.40 8.74 -15.45
C ILE A 217 5.50 9.50 -16.78
N GLY A 218 4.95 8.94 -17.86
CA GLY A 218 4.96 9.55 -19.19
C GLY A 218 4.02 10.75 -19.35
N MET A 219 3.09 10.95 -18.40
CA MET A 219 2.08 12.02 -18.48
C MET A 219 2.66 13.32 -17.93
N LYS A 220 2.78 14.33 -18.80
CA LYS A 220 3.34 15.64 -18.47
C LYS A 220 2.42 16.76 -18.91
N ASN A 221 2.28 17.78 -18.08
CA ASN A 221 1.65 19.05 -18.41
C ASN A 221 2.13 20.11 -17.40
N GLU A 222 1.79 21.39 -17.62
CA GLU A 222 2.05 22.48 -16.68
C GLU A 222 1.40 22.23 -15.30
N ARG A 223 0.22 21.60 -15.30
CA ARG A 223 -0.54 21.27 -14.10
C ARG A 223 -0.99 19.81 -14.18
N VAL A 224 -0.48 18.98 -13.28
CA VAL A 224 -0.87 17.57 -13.15
C VAL A 224 -1.45 17.32 -11.77
N ILE A 225 -2.65 16.73 -11.73
CA ILE A 225 -3.32 16.34 -10.49
C ILE A 225 -3.59 14.85 -10.57
N LEU A 226 -3.03 14.10 -9.64
CA LEU A 226 -3.25 12.67 -9.49
C LEU A 226 -4.22 12.41 -8.34
N ILE A 227 -5.38 11.85 -8.64
CA ILE A 227 -6.36 11.38 -7.66
C ILE A 227 -6.36 9.86 -7.67
N ALA A 228 -5.80 9.27 -6.62
CA ALA A 228 -5.70 7.83 -6.46
C ALA A 228 -6.84 7.32 -5.56
N ASP A 229 -7.87 6.76 -6.19
CA ASP A 229 -9.02 6.17 -5.48
C ASP A 229 -8.73 4.72 -5.10
N GLU A 230 -9.12 4.32 -3.90
CA GLU A 230 -8.79 3.02 -3.28
C GLU A 230 -7.27 2.75 -3.26
N LEU A 231 -6.50 3.74 -2.85
CA LEU A 231 -5.04 3.64 -2.78
C LEU A 231 -4.53 2.41 -1.99
N PRO A 232 -5.20 1.87 -0.95
CA PRO A 232 -4.80 0.60 -0.32
C PRO A 232 -4.69 -0.60 -1.28
N GLU A 233 -5.50 -0.59 -2.34
CA GLU A 233 -5.54 -1.68 -3.33
C GLU A 233 -4.54 -1.48 -4.49
N LEU A 234 -3.93 -0.29 -4.59
CA LEU A 234 -3.00 0.06 -5.67
C LEU A 234 -1.57 -0.40 -5.39
N PRO A 235 -0.71 -0.52 -6.43
CA PRO A 235 0.71 -0.75 -6.24
C PRO A 235 1.39 0.42 -5.52
N GLU A 236 2.33 0.12 -4.62
CA GLU A 236 3.10 1.14 -3.90
C GLU A 236 3.98 2.00 -4.81
N SER A 237 4.42 1.44 -5.92
CA SER A 237 5.19 2.15 -6.94
C SER A 237 4.50 3.41 -7.50
N ILE A 238 3.17 3.54 -7.38
CA ILE A 238 2.44 4.77 -7.71
C ILE A 238 2.86 5.91 -6.77
N VAL A 239 3.00 5.64 -5.49
CA VAL A 239 3.46 6.62 -4.50
C VAL A 239 4.90 7.02 -4.77
N HIS A 240 5.77 6.05 -5.09
CA HIS A 240 7.16 6.33 -5.45
C HIS A 240 7.27 7.13 -6.76
N ALA A 241 6.45 6.83 -7.77
CA ALA A 241 6.39 7.60 -9.01
C ALA A 241 5.94 9.05 -8.77
N ALA A 242 4.93 9.24 -7.92
CA ALA A 242 4.46 10.57 -7.53
C ALA A 242 5.54 11.37 -6.79
N TYR A 243 6.30 10.74 -5.90
CA TYR A 243 7.37 11.40 -5.16
C TYR A 243 8.63 11.70 -5.98
N GLY A 244 8.89 10.92 -7.02
CA GLY A 244 10.06 11.06 -7.88
C GLY A 244 9.76 11.77 -9.19
N ASN A 245 9.16 11.04 -10.12
CA ASN A 245 9.10 11.45 -11.52
C ASN A 245 8.03 12.49 -11.84
N MET A 246 6.89 12.46 -11.14
CA MET A 246 5.77 13.39 -11.43
C MET A 246 6.01 14.77 -10.86
N THR A 247 6.92 14.94 -9.89
CA THR A 247 7.35 16.25 -9.36
C THR A 247 8.10 17.10 -10.39
N ALA A 248 8.47 16.54 -11.56
CA ALA A 248 9.03 17.31 -12.65
C ALA A 248 8.01 18.21 -13.38
N ASN A 249 6.70 18.02 -13.13
CA ASN A 249 5.68 18.93 -13.63
C ASN A 249 5.70 20.24 -12.81
N PRO A 250 5.57 21.44 -13.42
CA PRO A 250 5.63 22.71 -12.71
C PRO A 250 4.64 22.84 -11.55
N TYR A 251 3.44 22.28 -11.71
CA TYR A 251 2.47 22.09 -10.64
C TYR A 251 2.07 20.62 -10.59
N PHE A 252 2.33 19.96 -9.46
CA PHE A 252 1.91 18.59 -9.23
C PHE A 252 1.21 18.47 -7.87
N GLN A 253 0.04 17.81 -7.87
CA GLN A 253 -0.68 17.47 -6.64
C GLN A 253 -1.07 16.00 -6.67
N MET A 254 -0.92 15.29 -5.55
CA MET A 254 -1.44 13.94 -5.36
C MET A 254 -2.41 13.89 -4.19
N ILE A 255 -3.58 13.32 -4.45
CA ILE A 255 -4.62 13.04 -3.44
C ILE A 255 -4.85 11.53 -3.41
N GLY A 256 -4.56 10.92 -2.27
CA GLY A 256 -4.77 9.49 -2.04
C GLY A 256 -6.00 9.25 -1.19
N LEU A 257 -6.96 8.49 -1.72
CA LEU A 257 -8.24 8.17 -1.06
C LEU A 257 -8.24 6.70 -0.65
N GLY A 258 -8.72 6.41 0.54
CA GLY A 258 -8.87 5.01 0.94
C GLY A 258 -9.54 4.79 2.29
N ASN A 259 -9.90 3.53 2.50
CA ASN A 259 -10.26 3.01 3.81
C ASN A 259 -9.01 2.31 4.36
N PRO A 260 -8.43 2.74 5.49
CA PRO A 260 -7.20 2.14 6.02
C PRO A 260 -7.27 0.63 6.11
N ALA A 261 -6.31 -0.07 5.50
CA ALA A 261 -6.26 -1.52 5.51
C ALA A 261 -4.97 -2.01 6.18
N SER A 262 -3.81 -1.77 5.55
CA SER A 262 -2.50 -2.11 6.08
C SER A 262 -1.63 -0.85 6.21
N ARG A 263 -0.78 -0.80 7.25
CA ARG A 263 0.25 0.25 7.37
C ARG A 263 1.36 0.11 6.34
N PHE A 264 1.40 -1.02 5.66
CA PHE A 264 2.43 -1.38 4.67
C PHE A 264 1.91 -1.42 3.23
N ASP A 265 0.64 -1.13 2.98
CA ASP A 265 0.11 -0.91 1.63
C ASP A 265 0.43 0.50 1.11
N ALA A 266 0.11 0.78 -0.15
CA ALA A 266 0.38 2.07 -0.77
C ALA A 266 -0.24 3.24 0.01
N PHE A 267 -1.44 3.06 0.59
CA PHE A 267 -2.10 4.09 1.38
C PHE A 267 -1.42 4.26 2.75
N GLY A 268 -1.03 3.17 3.41
CA GLY A 268 -0.30 3.20 4.66
C GLY A 268 1.06 3.88 4.51
N VAL A 269 1.79 3.61 3.42
CA VAL A 269 3.07 4.28 3.11
C VAL A 269 2.88 5.76 2.84
N PHE A 270 1.85 6.12 2.06
CA PHE A 270 1.53 7.52 1.74
C PHE A 270 1.04 8.32 2.96
N SER A 271 0.37 7.64 3.89
CA SER A 271 -0.25 8.22 5.10
C SER A 271 0.64 8.15 6.35
N LYS A 272 1.83 7.52 6.25
CA LYS A 272 2.73 7.30 7.40
C LYS A 272 3.01 8.62 8.13
N PRO A 273 2.73 8.69 9.44
CA PRO A 273 3.03 9.88 10.23
C PRO A 273 4.53 10.22 10.17
N LYS A 274 4.86 11.49 10.07
CA LYS A 274 6.25 12.00 10.00
C LYS A 274 7.13 11.46 11.13
N ASN A 275 6.55 11.30 12.32
CA ASN A 275 7.22 10.76 13.50
C ASN A 275 6.98 9.25 13.71
N GLY A 276 6.51 8.53 12.69
CA GLY A 276 6.21 7.11 12.75
C GLY A 276 4.84 6.76 13.33
N TRP A 277 4.39 5.52 13.11
CA TRP A 277 3.06 5.04 13.52
C TRP A 277 2.82 5.05 15.03
N GLY A 278 3.86 5.02 15.85
CA GLY A 278 3.75 5.11 17.31
C GLY A 278 3.41 6.52 17.83
N SER A 279 3.45 7.55 16.98
CA SER A 279 3.15 8.92 17.35
C SER A 279 1.67 9.30 17.22
N VAL A 280 0.84 8.43 16.68
CA VAL A 280 -0.60 8.66 16.46
C VAL A 280 -1.44 7.54 17.05
N THR A 281 -2.65 7.91 17.47
CA THR A 281 -3.66 7.03 18.07
C THR A 281 -5.00 7.15 17.34
N GLU A 282 -5.98 6.35 17.70
CA GLU A 282 -7.33 6.49 17.16
C GLU A 282 -8.07 7.78 17.58
N ALA A 283 -7.49 8.56 18.50
CA ALA A 283 -8.01 9.87 18.87
C ALA A 283 -7.56 10.98 17.92
N ASP A 284 -6.55 10.72 17.09
CA ASP A 284 -5.99 11.70 16.15
C ASP A 284 -6.76 11.63 14.82
N TYR A 285 -7.26 12.78 14.35
CA TYR A 285 -8.05 12.90 13.12
C TYR A 285 -7.28 13.51 11.96
N GLU A 286 -6.11 14.05 12.23
CA GLU A 286 -5.20 14.61 11.23
C GLU A 286 -3.76 14.52 11.72
N TRP A 287 -2.82 14.40 10.80
CA TRP A 287 -1.38 14.46 11.11
C TRP A 287 -0.54 14.78 9.88
N GLU A 288 0.67 15.31 10.14
CA GLU A 288 1.68 15.49 9.11
C GLU A 288 2.24 14.13 8.68
N THR A 289 2.33 13.93 7.36
CA THR A 289 3.05 12.82 6.74
C THR A 289 4.45 13.27 6.32
N ALA A 290 5.24 12.39 5.73
CA ALA A 290 6.59 12.74 5.27
C ALA A 290 6.61 13.90 4.25
N ARG A 291 5.54 14.11 3.47
CA ARG A 291 5.48 15.12 2.40
C ARG A 291 4.20 15.96 2.37
N GLY A 292 3.26 15.72 3.23
CA GLY A 292 1.99 16.42 3.25
C GLY A 292 1.20 16.14 4.51
N LYS A 293 -0.11 15.94 4.35
CA LYS A 293 -1.04 15.79 5.48
C LYS A 293 -1.97 14.60 5.26
N LEU A 294 -2.40 13.97 6.36
CA LEU A 294 -3.55 13.09 6.38
C LEU A 294 -4.69 13.74 7.14
N ILE A 295 -5.91 13.55 6.62
CA ILE A 295 -7.18 13.81 7.32
C ILE A 295 -8.02 12.55 7.39
N ARG A 296 -8.78 12.40 8.50
CA ARG A 296 -9.54 11.19 8.81
C ARG A 296 -11.01 11.48 9.12
N PHE A 297 -11.89 10.71 8.53
CA PHE A 297 -13.34 10.82 8.68
C PHE A 297 -13.92 9.54 9.29
N ASP A 298 -14.06 9.54 10.60
CA ASP A 298 -14.61 8.46 11.42
C ASP A 298 -16.15 8.49 11.39
N ALA A 299 -16.80 7.39 11.01
CA ALA A 299 -18.24 7.34 10.90
C ALA A 299 -18.96 7.55 12.23
N GLU A 300 -18.37 7.19 13.36
CA GLU A 300 -18.93 7.48 14.70
C GLU A 300 -19.05 8.99 14.96
N ARG A 301 -18.30 9.81 14.23
CA ARG A 301 -18.32 11.26 14.29
C ARG A 301 -18.97 11.92 13.07
N SER A 302 -19.64 11.15 12.24
CA SER A 302 -20.36 11.73 11.10
C SER A 302 -21.48 12.66 11.58
N PRO A 303 -21.83 13.70 10.80
CA PRO A 303 -22.94 14.58 11.14
C PRO A 303 -24.25 13.85 11.48
N ASN A 304 -24.57 12.76 10.77
CA ASN A 304 -25.75 11.96 11.04
C ASN A 304 -25.69 11.27 12.41
N VAL A 305 -24.53 10.74 12.77
CA VAL A 305 -24.36 10.04 14.06
C VAL A 305 -24.36 11.03 15.22
N LEU A 306 -23.70 12.18 15.06
CA LEU A 306 -23.64 13.19 16.13
C LEU A 306 -25.02 13.83 16.38
N ALA A 307 -25.78 14.10 15.32
CA ALA A 307 -27.13 14.67 15.45
C ALA A 307 -28.20 13.61 15.80
N ASP A 308 -27.89 12.32 15.65
CA ASP A 308 -28.86 11.23 15.74
C ASP A 308 -30.03 11.38 14.74
N GLU A 309 -29.73 11.96 13.57
CA GLU A 309 -30.69 12.30 12.52
C GLU A 309 -30.05 12.08 11.14
N VAL A 310 -30.87 11.76 10.13
CA VAL A 310 -30.43 11.64 8.74
C VAL A 310 -30.38 13.02 8.08
N ILE A 311 -29.27 13.76 8.31
CA ILE A 311 -29.01 15.04 7.66
C ILE A 311 -28.50 14.82 6.23
N TYR A 312 -27.58 13.87 6.07
CA TYR A 312 -26.96 13.52 4.79
C TYR A 312 -27.30 12.07 4.42
N PRO A 313 -28.18 11.84 3.43
CA PRO A 313 -28.73 10.49 3.13
C PRO A 313 -27.69 9.42 2.78
N TRP A 314 -26.53 9.83 2.26
CA TRP A 314 -25.44 8.89 1.91
C TRP A 314 -24.55 8.51 3.09
N MET A 315 -24.51 9.31 4.16
CA MET A 315 -23.66 9.01 5.32
C MET A 315 -24.28 7.92 6.20
N LEU A 316 -23.42 7.20 6.89
CA LEU A 316 -23.86 6.20 7.87
C LEU A 316 -24.67 6.86 8.99
N THR A 317 -25.75 6.19 9.41
CA THR A 317 -26.55 6.56 10.59
C THR A 317 -26.04 5.85 11.82
N ARG A 318 -26.43 6.32 13.02
CA ARG A 318 -26.10 5.67 14.29
C ARG A 318 -26.55 4.20 14.30
N GLU A 319 -27.78 3.91 13.87
CA GLU A 319 -28.29 2.55 13.78
C GLU A 319 -27.40 1.64 12.92
N LYS A 320 -26.95 2.13 11.75
CA LYS A 320 -26.06 1.34 10.87
C LYS A 320 -24.68 1.11 11.50
N VAL A 321 -24.14 2.11 12.19
CA VAL A 321 -22.86 2.00 12.90
C VAL A 321 -22.95 0.95 14.01
N GLU A 322 -23.99 1.00 14.85
CA GLU A 322 -24.17 0.03 15.93
C GLU A 322 -24.40 -1.40 15.39
N LYS A 323 -25.19 -1.54 14.32
CA LYS A 323 -25.38 -2.85 13.67
C LYS A 323 -24.07 -3.42 13.10
N LEU A 324 -23.20 -2.60 12.54
CA LEU A 324 -21.88 -3.04 12.06
C LEU A 324 -20.98 -3.42 13.23
N LYS A 325 -21.06 -2.70 14.34
CA LYS A 325 -20.36 -3.01 15.59
C LYS A 325 -20.80 -4.35 16.18
N GLU A 326 -22.10 -4.61 16.22
CA GLU A 326 -22.66 -5.90 16.65
C GLU A 326 -22.25 -7.04 15.72
N THR A 327 -22.24 -6.80 14.40
CA THR A 327 -21.94 -7.82 13.38
C THR A 327 -20.48 -8.23 13.37
N TYR A 328 -19.56 -7.28 13.43
CA TYR A 328 -18.13 -7.51 13.26
C TYR A 328 -17.33 -7.44 14.55
N GLY A 329 -17.86 -6.83 15.59
CA GLY A 329 -17.15 -6.49 16.82
C GLY A 329 -16.35 -5.18 16.68
N ASP A 330 -16.32 -4.40 17.76
CA ASP A 330 -15.68 -3.07 17.82
C ASP A 330 -14.15 -3.09 17.73
N LYS A 331 -13.54 -4.28 17.85
CA LYS A 331 -12.08 -4.50 17.77
C LYS A 331 -11.66 -5.20 16.48
N SER A 332 -12.58 -5.47 15.55
CA SER A 332 -12.27 -6.17 14.31
C SER A 332 -11.58 -5.26 13.29
N LEU A 333 -10.77 -5.85 12.40
CA LEU A 333 -10.18 -5.13 11.25
C LEU A 333 -11.24 -4.43 10.41
N THR A 334 -12.37 -5.11 10.17
CA THR A 334 -13.48 -4.59 9.38
C THR A 334 -14.08 -3.34 10.02
N TYR A 335 -14.26 -3.33 11.34
CA TYR A 335 -14.79 -2.18 12.06
C TYR A 335 -13.84 -0.98 11.99
N TYR A 336 -12.55 -1.20 12.24
CA TYR A 336 -11.53 -0.14 12.11
C TYR A 336 -11.46 0.41 10.69
N ARG A 337 -11.47 -0.45 9.69
CA ARG A 337 -11.42 -0.06 8.28
C ARG A 337 -12.66 0.73 7.83
N MET A 338 -13.85 0.20 8.12
CA MET A 338 -15.10 0.68 7.53
C MET A 338 -15.77 1.80 8.33
N ILE A 339 -15.56 1.84 9.64
CA ILE A 339 -16.22 2.78 10.57
C ILE A 339 -15.20 3.79 11.09
N LYS A 340 -14.15 3.31 11.78
CA LYS A 340 -13.15 4.19 12.38
C LYS A 340 -12.28 4.94 11.38
N ALA A 341 -12.20 4.46 10.12
CA ALA A 341 -11.25 4.96 9.14
C ALA A 341 -9.83 5.08 9.72
N PHE A 342 -9.42 4.09 10.51
CA PHE A 342 -8.13 4.03 11.18
C PHE A 342 -7.52 2.65 11.05
N TRP A 343 -6.19 2.57 11.11
CA TRP A 343 -5.48 1.29 11.10
C TRP A 343 -5.71 0.55 12.42
N ALA A 344 -6.12 -0.70 12.32
CA ALA A 344 -6.45 -1.48 13.50
C ALA A 344 -5.28 -1.57 14.50
N PRO A 345 -5.55 -1.52 15.81
CA PRO A 345 -4.53 -1.66 16.85
C PRO A 345 -4.03 -3.10 16.98
N GLN A 346 -3.11 -3.29 17.90
CA GLN A 346 -2.55 -4.59 18.25
C GLN A 346 -3.64 -5.64 18.56
N GLY A 347 -3.49 -6.85 18.02
CA GLY A 347 -4.39 -7.99 18.27
C GLY A 347 -5.59 -8.10 17.31
N ALA A 348 -5.87 -7.10 16.48
CA ALA A 348 -6.88 -7.18 15.45
C ALA A 348 -6.23 -7.65 14.13
N SER A 349 -5.99 -8.94 13.97
CA SER A 349 -5.36 -9.50 12.75
C SER A 349 -6.01 -10.82 12.37
N ASP A 350 -6.32 -10.98 11.09
CA ASP A 350 -6.68 -12.26 10.48
C ASP A 350 -5.42 -13.04 10.03
N GLY A 351 -4.23 -12.45 10.18
CA GLY A 351 -2.93 -13.02 9.84
C GLY A 351 -2.23 -13.70 11.01
N VAL A 352 -1.11 -14.36 10.71
CA VAL A 352 -0.23 -14.95 11.74
C VAL A 352 0.38 -13.87 12.63
N TYR A 353 0.62 -12.68 12.08
CA TYR A 353 1.25 -11.54 12.75
C TYR A 353 0.38 -10.30 12.72
N SER A 354 0.39 -9.51 13.79
CA SER A 354 -0.19 -8.17 13.80
C SER A 354 0.84 -7.12 13.35
N GLU A 355 0.39 -6.12 12.61
CA GLU A 355 1.27 -5.02 12.16
C GLU A 355 1.87 -4.25 13.33
N ALA A 356 1.09 -3.99 14.36
CA ALA A 356 1.54 -3.23 15.53
C ALA A 356 2.67 -3.95 16.27
N ASP A 357 2.62 -5.29 16.38
CA ASP A 357 3.69 -6.06 17.00
C ASP A 357 4.98 -6.01 16.18
N LEU A 358 4.88 -6.09 14.84
CA LEU A 358 6.03 -6.03 13.95
C LEU A 358 6.66 -4.64 13.92
N ILE A 359 5.85 -3.57 13.95
CA ILE A 359 6.34 -2.19 14.10
C ILE A 359 7.11 -2.04 15.43
N ALA A 360 6.59 -2.60 16.53
CA ALA A 360 7.30 -2.58 17.81
C ALA A 360 8.62 -3.37 17.79
N ALA A 361 8.75 -4.35 16.88
CA ALA A 361 9.97 -5.14 16.67
C ALA A 361 10.93 -4.53 15.63
N SER A 362 10.65 -3.36 15.06
CA SER A 362 11.49 -2.75 14.01
C SER A 362 12.82 -2.20 14.54
N ALA A 363 12.89 -1.86 15.82
CA ALA A 363 14.11 -1.37 16.45
C ALA A 363 15.24 -2.42 16.43
N PRO A 364 16.50 -2.01 16.27
CA PRO A 364 17.64 -2.90 16.36
C PRO A 364 17.78 -3.50 17.77
N ALA A 365 18.50 -4.63 17.85
CA ALA A 365 18.82 -5.25 19.14
C ALA A 365 20.02 -4.57 19.80
N ASP A 366 19.96 -4.44 21.13
CA ASP A 366 21.09 -4.05 21.95
C ASP A 366 21.68 -5.32 22.61
N PHE A 367 22.82 -5.77 22.09
CA PHE A 367 23.49 -6.99 22.54
C PHE A 367 24.53 -6.67 23.63
N ALA A 368 24.48 -7.38 24.75
CA ALA A 368 25.45 -7.24 25.83
C ALA A 368 26.82 -7.85 25.51
N LYS A 369 26.91 -8.75 24.51
CA LYS A 369 28.12 -9.42 24.02
C LYS A 369 28.06 -9.56 22.51
N ASP A 370 29.20 -9.88 21.90
CA ASP A 370 29.28 -10.17 20.47
C ASP A 370 28.27 -11.26 20.08
N PRO A 371 27.30 -10.94 19.20
CA PRO A 371 26.26 -11.88 18.79
C PRO A 371 26.81 -12.92 17.81
N ILE A 372 26.14 -14.06 17.72
CA ILE A 372 26.38 -15.04 16.67
C ILE A 372 25.75 -14.52 15.38
N LEU A 373 26.54 -14.54 14.30
CA LEU A 373 26.07 -14.16 12.98
C LEU A 373 25.41 -15.36 12.29
N VAL A 374 24.24 -15.15 11.71
CA VAL A 374 23.42 -16.19 11.08
C VAL A 374 22.91 -15.74 9.72
N ALA A 375 22.62 -16.69 8.82
CA ALA A 375 22.03 -16.38 7.52
C ALA A 375 21.01 -17.43 7.09
N GLY A 376 20.04 -16.99 6.29
CA GLY A 376 19.03 -17.83 5.64
C GLY A 376 18.95 -17.52 4.14
N LEU A 377 18.78 -18.55 3.32
CA LEU A 377 18.63 -18.41 1.87
C LEU A 377 17.36 -19.11 1.40
N ASP A 378 16.52 -18.37 0.68
CA ASP A 378 15.41 -18.91 -0.12
C ASP A 378 15.80 -18.87 -1.62
N PRO A 379 16.28 -20.00 -2.20
CA PRO A 379 16.71 -20.01 -3.59
C PRO A 379 15.52 -20.21 -4.53
N SER A 380 15.44 -19.39 -5.58
CA SER A 380 14.47 -19.55 -6.66
C SER A 380 15.15 -19.70 -8.02
N PHE A 381 14.68 -20.66 -8.80
CA PHE A 381 15.20 -20.97 -10.14
C PHE A 381 14.12 -20.87 -11.23
N THR A 382 12.93 -20.39 -10.90
CA THR A 382 11.85 -20.19 -11.87
C THR A 382 12.04 -18.90 -12.66
N ALA A 383 11.96 -18.99 -13.98
CA ALA A 383 12.02 -17.83 -14.84
C ALA A 383 10.79 -16.92 -14.62
N GLY A 384 11.03 -15.67 -14.20
CA GLY A 384 10.00 -14.63 -14.14
C GLY A 384 9.05 -14.66 -12.93
N GLY A 385 9.40 -15.36 -11.83
CA GLY A 385 8.49 -15.51 -10.70
C GLY A 385 9.05 -15.09 -9.36
N ASP A 386 9.72 -16.01 -8.68
CA ASP A 386 10.15 -15.82 -7.31
C ASP A 386 11.59 -15.29 -7.25
N ARG A 387 11.92 -14.53 -6.22
CA ARG A 387 13.24 -13.93 -6.03
C ARG A 387 14.13 -14.88 -5.22
N THR A 388 15.42 -14.95 -5.54
CA THR A 388 16.41 -15.59 -4.65
C THR A 388 16.87 -14.56 -3.62
N ILE A 389 16.63 -14.82 -2.34
CA ILE A 389 16.93 -13.87 -1.26
C ILE A 389 17.81 -14.52 -0.21
N ALA A 390 18.93 -13.84 0.12
CA ALA A 390 19.73 -14.12 1.29
C ALA A 390 19.37 -13.12 2.40
N TYR A 391 19.01 -13.63 3.58
CA TYR A 391 18.76 -12.82 4.76
C TYR A 391 19.84 -13.04 5.80
N PHE A 392 20.31 -11.95 6.43
CA PHE A 392 21.35 -11.97 7.47
C PHE A 392 20.78 -11.48 8.80
N GLY A 393 21.34 -11.99 9.89
CA GLY A 393 20.88 -11.62 11.21
C GLY A 393 21.90 -11.94 12.29
N LYS A 394 21.54 -11.57 13.51
CA LYS A 394 22.36 -11.72 14.71
C LYS A 394 21.52 -12.33 15.83
N VAL A 395 22.12 -13.19 16.62
CA VAL A 395 21.46 -13.76 17.80
C VAL A 395 22.40 -13.72 19.00
N GLY A 396 21.91 -13.22 20.13
CA GLY A 396 22.71 -13.09 21.35
C GLY A 396 21.92 -12.54 22.52
N PRO A 397 22.52 -12.48 23.73
CA PRO A 397 21.87 -11.95 24.91
C PRO A 397 21.89 -10.42 24.95
N ASP A 398 20.82 -9.83 25.46
CA ASP A 398 20.80 -8.44 25.93
C ASP A 398 21.42 -8.30 27.34
N ALA A 399 21.41 -7.08 27.89
CA ALA A 399 21.94 -6.79 29.22
C ALA A 399 21.23 -7.55 30.36
N SER A 400 19.99 -7.97 30.15
CA SER A 400 19.23 -8.80 31.09
C SER A 400 19.53 -10.31 30.97
N GLY A 401 20.28 -10.71 29.96
CA GLY A 401 20.54 -12.11 29.60
C GLY A 401 19.44 -12.75 28.76
N LYS A 402 18.47 -12.00 28.30
CA LYS A 402 17.43 -12.43 27.38
C LYS A 402 18.01 -12.57 25.97
N ILE A 403 17.77 -13.69 25.33
CA ILE A 403 18.25 -13.92 23.97
C ILE A 403 17.38 -13.16 22.98
N LEU A 404 18.01 -12.32 22.17
CA LEU A 404 17.39 -11.58 21.08
C LEU A 404 17.82 -12.16 19.73
N LEU A 405 16.91 -12.18 18.76
CA LEU A 405 17.16 -12.41 17.35
C LEU A 405 16.89 -11.12 16.60
N GLU A 406 17.89 -10.61 15.89
CA GLU A 406 17.79 -9.43 15.05
C GLU A 406 17.89 -9.82 13.57
N PHE A 407 16.92 -9.40 12.77
CA PHE A 407 17.00 -9.39 11.32
C PHE A 407 17.74 -8.12 10.88
N THR A 408 18.90 -8.21 10.23
CA THR A 408 19.76 -7.04 9.96
C THR A 408 19.58 -6.52 8.53
N GLU A 409 19.86 -7.37 7.55
CA GLU A 409 19.83 -6.97 6.14
C GLU A 409 19.49 -8.17 5.26
N PHE A 410 19.05 -7.88 4.05
CA PHE A 410 18.83 -8.90 3.02
C PHE A 410 19.43 -8.47 1.69
N GLU A 411 19.74 -9.44 0.86
CA GLU A 411 20.30 -9.24 -0.48
C GLU A 411 19.53 -10.07 -1.50
N LEU A 412 19.22 -9.43 -2.64
CA LEU A 412 18.65 -10.09 -3.79
C LEU A 412 19.76 -10.66 -4.66
N LEU A 413 19.80 -11.98 -4.83
CA LEU A 413 20.79 -12.63 -5.66
C LEU A 413 20.25 -12.84 -7.07
N ASN A 414 20.91 -12.20 -8.02
CA ASN A 414 20.64 -12.37 -9.44
C ASN A 414 21.82 -13.04 -10.14
N GLU A 415 21.53 -13.83 -11.17
CA GLU A 415 22.55 -14.35 -12.08
C GLU A 415 23.20 -13.22 -12.87
N ASP A 416 24.43 -13.43 -13.28
CA ASP A 416 25.05 -12.61 -14.34
C ASP A 416 24.65 -13.18 -15.70
N VAL A 417 23.72 -12.51 -16.35
CA VAL A 417 23.20 -12.91 -17.66
C VAL A 417 24.25 -12.83 -18.80
N THR A 418 25.39 -12.20 -18.54
CA THR A 418 26.52 -12.13 -19.50
C THR A 418 27.39 -13.37 -19.44
N ASP A 419 27.48 -14.04 -18.28
CA ASP A 419 28.17 -15.31 -18.13
C ASP A 419 27.24 -16.47 -18.53
N LYS A 420 27.42 -16.94 -19.76
CA LYS A 420 26.66 -18.06 -20.32
C LYS A 420 27.31 -19.43 -20.08
N ILE A 421 28.50 -19.45 -19.49
CA ILE A 421 29.28 -20.68 -19.29
C ILE A 421 28.97 -21.27 -17.91
N THR A 422 28.99 -20.44 -16.88
CA THR A 422 28.74 -20.89 -15.50
C THR A 422 27.25 -21.12 -15.26
N PRO A 423 26.83 -22.32 -14.83
CA PRO A 423 25.44 -22.59 -14.50
C PRO A 423 24.89 -21.59 -13.47
N ARG A 424 23.63 -21.16 -13.63
CA ARG A 424 22.94 -20.22 -12.73
C ARG A 424 23.04 -20.63 -11.26
N THR A 425 22.85 -21.91 -10.95
CA THR A 425 22.96 -22.45 -9.60
C THR A 425 24.36 -22.24 -9.02
N THR A 426 25.40 -22.45 -9.82
CA THR A 426 26.79 -22.22 -9.43
C THR A 426 27.08 -20.75 -9.17
N GLN A 427 26.62 -19.85 -10.05
CA GLN A 427 26.77 -18.40 -9.87
C GLN A 427 26.11 -17.91 -8.57
N ILE A 428 24.87 -18.32 -8.32
CA ILE A 428 24.13 -17.96 -7.11
C ILE A 428 24.80 -18.52 -5.85
N ALA A 429 25.21 -19.80 -5.87
CA ALA A 429 25.90 -20.42 -4.76
C ALA A 429 27.23 -19.72 -4.44
N THR A 430 28.03 -19.39 -5.45
CA THR A 430 29.30 -18.67 -5.28
C THR A 430 29.07 -17.31 -4.65
N LYS A 431 28.14 -16.51 -5.19
CA LYS A 431 27.78 -15.18 -4.64
C LYS A 431 27.34 -15.29 -3.17
N PHE A 432 26.48 -16.26 -2.84
CA PHE A 432 26.01 -16.46 -1.48
C PHE A 432 27.15 -16.82 -0.51
N ILE A 433 28.03 -17.73 -0.91
CA ILE A 433 29.19 -18.13 -0.10
C ILE A 433 30.12 -16.92 0.15
N GLU A 434 30.38 -16.11 -0.89
CA GLU A 434 31.18 -14.89 -0.76
C GLU A 434 30.54 -13.88 0.18
N MET A 435 29.23 -13.68 0.11
CA MET A 435 28.49 -12.82 1.03
C MET A 435 28.60 -13.29 2.48
N CYS A 436 28.48 -14.60 2.73
CA CYS A 436 28.65 -15.18 4.05
C CYS A 436 30.08 -14.98 4.57
N LYS A 437 31.10 -15.25 3.75
CA LYS A 437 32.51 -15.05 4.10
C LYS A 437 32.81 -13.58 4.43
N LYS A 438 32.35 -12.66 3.60
CA LYS A 438 32.51 -11.20 3.80
C LYS A 438 31.92 -10.73 5.13
N ARG A 439 30.83 -11.35 5.58
CA ARG A 439 30.12 -11.03 6.83
C ARG A 439 30.58 -11.92 8.01
N ASN A 440 31.57 -12.74 7.85
CA ASN A 440 32.04 -13.70 8.87
C ASN A 440 30.95 -14.66 9.37
N VAL A 441 29.98 -15.01 8.51
CA VAL A 441 28.99 -16.03 8.84
C VAL A 441 29.55 -17.40 8.56
N SER A 442 29.69 -18.22 9.61
CA SER A 442 30.15 -19.62 9.50
C SER A 442 29.08 -20.47 8.78
N SER A 443 29.53 -21.44 7.97
CA SER A 443 28.62 -22.36 7.24
C SER A 443 27.62 -23.06 8.17
N ARG A 444 28.04 -23.46 9.36
CA ARG A 444 27.15 -24.08 10.37
C ARG A 444 26.00 -23.17 10.84
N ASN A 445 26.13 -21.84 10.67
CA ASN A 445 25.14 -20.84 11.05
C ASN A 445 24.27 -20.40 9.87
N VAL A 446 24.32 -21.16 8.79
CA VAL A 446 23.56 -20.91 7.56
C VAL A 446 22.41 -21.91 7.44
N GLY A 447 21.28 -21.46 6.95
CA GLY A 447 20.17 -22.28 6.50
C GLY A 447 19.87 -22.05 5.03
N ILE A 448 19.44 -23.09 4.35
CA ILE A 448 19.02 -23.02 2.94
C ILE A 448 17.69 -23.75 2.81
N ASP A 449 16.71 -23.12 2.17
CA ASP A 449 15.47 -23.85 1.83
C ASP A 449 15.80 -24.96 0.84
N ALA A 450 15.61 -26.19 1.28
CA ALA A 450 15.83 -27.42 0.53
C ALA A 450 14.52 -28.00 -0.03
N THR A 451 13.47 -27.19 -0.18
CA THR A 451 12.20 -27.61 -0.77
C THR A 451 12.31 -27.64 -2.29
N GLY A 452 11.87 -28.72 -2.93
CA GLY A 452 11.88 -28.86 -4.40
C GLY A 452 13.28 -28.66 -5.01
N ALA A 453 13.46 -27.65 -5.86
CA ALA A 453 14.73 -27.33 -6.52
C ALA A 453 15.84 -26.86 -5.55
N GLY A 454 15.51 -26.51 -4.32
CA GLY A 454 16.48 -26.15 -3.28
C GLY A 454 17.32 -27.35 -2.82
N ALA A 455 16.83 -28.58 -2.88
CA ALA A 455 17.59 -29.75 -2.45
C ALA A 455 18.87 -29.99 -3.30
N PRO A 456 18.83 -30.09 -4.65
CA PRO A 456 20.05 -30.19 -5.44
C PRO A 456 20.93 -28.94 -5.37
N PHE A 457 20.36 -27.77 -5.15
CA PHE A 457 21.14 -26.53 -4.94
C PHE A 457 21.99 -26.60 -3.66
N CYS A 458 21.48 -27.17 -2.58
CA CYS A 458 22.25 -27.43 -1.37
C CYS A 458 23.51 -28.26 -1.64
N ASP A 459 23.44 -29.23 -2.55
CA ASP A 459 24.60 -30.07 -2.90
C ASP A 459 25.66 -29.25 -3.66
N VAL A 460 25.24 -28.33 -4.53
CA VAL A 460 26.13 -27.37 -5.20
C VAL A 460 26.83 -26.47 -4.18
N VAL A 461 26.07 -25.93 -3.21
CA VAL A 461 26.65 -25.10 -2.14
C VAL A 461 27.63 -25.89 -1.30
N ALA A 462 27.31 -27.11 -0.87
CA ALA A 462 28.19 -27.98 -0.11
C ALA A 462 29.51 -28.27 -0.86
N SER A 463 29.41 -28.56 -2.14
CA SER A 463 30.58 -28.82 -3.00
C SER A 463 31.48 -27.60 -3.14
N LEU A 464 30.89 -26.40 -3.39
CA LEU A 464 31.67 -25.16 -3.55
C LEU A 464 32.25 -24.63 -2.24
N TRP A 465 31.52 -24.81 -1.13
CA TRP A 465 32.02 -24.38 0.19
C TRP A 465 33.07 -25.35 0.76
N GLY A 466 33.02 -26.61 0.32
CA GLY A 466 33.82 -27.70 0.90
C GLY A 466 33.35 -28.13 2.30
N MET A 467 32.10 -27.79 2.66
CA MET A 467 31.44 -28.07 3.95
C MET A 467 29.97 -28.35 3.75
N ASP A 468 29.42 -29.32 4.47
CA ASP A 468 27.99 -29.67 4.47
C ASP A 468 27.45 -29.67 5.90
N ASP A 469 27.77 -28.64 6.67
CA ASP A 469 27.32 -28.45 8.06
C ASP A 469 26.25 -27.40 8.23
N PHE A 470 25.79 -26.77 7.15
CA PHE A 470 24.65 -25.87 7.13
C PHE A 470 23.31 -26.63 7.25
N ILE A 471 22.24 -25.93 7.59
CA ILE A 471 20.92 -26.52 7.81
C ILE A 471 20.11 -26.52 6.52
N ARG A 472 19.67 -27.70 6.10
CA ARG A 472 18.74 -27.89 4.99
C ARG A 472 17.29 -27.80 5.53
N VAL A 473 16.63 -26.65 5.34
CA VAL A 473 15.27 -26.40 5.82
C VAL A 473 14.26 -26.93 4.78
N LYS A 474 13.31 -27.75 5.22
CA LYS A 474 12.25 -28.27 4.36
C LYS A 474 10.88 -27.79 4.86
N PHE A 475 10.37 -26.70 4.30
CA PHE A 475 9.07 -26.13 4.68
C PHE A 475 7.89 -27.09 4.50
N GLY A 476 7.92 -27.91 3.44
CA GLY A 476 6.90 -28.91 3.18
C GLY A 476 6.91 -30.14 4.08
N GLY A 477 7.93 -30.30 4.92
CA GLY A 477 8.09 -31.43 5.84
C GLY A 477 7.07 -31.45 6.97
N SER A 478 7.03 -32.55 7.73
CA SER A 478 6.23 -32.64 8.95
C SER A 478 6.79 -31.70 10.03
N ALA A 479 5.89 -31.20 10.88
CA ALA A 479 6.30 -30.44 12.08
C ALA A 479 7.16 -31.35 13.00
N SER A 480 8.09 -30.74 13.71
CA SER A 480 9.11 -31.44 14.51
C SER A 480 8.62 -31.86 15.90
N ASP A 481 9.46 -32.63 16.59
CA ASP A 481 9.30 -32.93 18.02
C ASP A 481 9.83 -31.80 18.93
N LEU A 482 10.38 -30.71 18.37
CA LEU A 482 10.81 -29.58 19.16
C LEU A 482 9.61 -28.95 19.90
N PRO A 483 9.80 -28.43 21.13
CA PRO A 483 8.74 -27.77 21.87
C PRO A 483 8.26 -26.52 21.12
N VAL A 484 6.98 -26.20 21.29
CA VAL A 484 6.36 -25.00 20.69
C VAL A 484 7.10 -23.74 21.12
N SER A 485 7.43 -23.62 22.42
CA SER A 485 8.20 -22.50 22.96
C SER A 485 8.96 -22.93 24.22
N ALA A 486 9.73 -22.03 24.82
CA ALA A 486 10.41 -22.27 26.08
C ALA A 486 9.44 -22.55 27.25
N SER A 487 8.24 -21.96 27.20
CA SER A 487 7.17 -22.12 28.21
C SER A 487 6.17 -23.22 27.88
N ASP A 488 6.01 -23.58 26.60
CA ASP A 488 5.09 -24.62 26.13
C ASP A 488 5.89 -25.81 25.56
N ARG A 489 6.00 -26.87 26.35
CA ARG A 489 6.76 -28.07 26.00
C ARG A 489 6.02 -29.05 25.09
N THR A 490 4.79 -28.74 24.68
CA THR A 490 4.04 -29.55 23.72
C THR A 490 4.87 -29.73 22.44
N PRO A 491 5.01 -30.95 21.90
CA PRO A 491 5.70 -31.18 20.64
C PRO A 491 5.01 -30.41 19.50
N SER A 492 5.79 -29.70 18.69
CA SER A 492 5.27 -28.88 17.58
C SER A 492 4.38 -29.66 16.62
N LYS A 493 4.66 -30.96 16.39
CA LYS A 493 3.85 -31.85 15.54
C LYS A 493 2.41 -32.05 16.02
N GLU A 494 2.14 -31.84 17.31
CA GLU A 494 0.79 -31.92 17.87
C GLU A 494 -0.04 -30.66 17.58
N ARG A 495 0.62 -29.50 17.48
CA ARG A 495 -0.02 -28.20 17.30
C ARG A 495 -0.06 -27.71 15.86
N TYR A 496 0.96 -28.03 15.05
CA TYR A 496 1.13 -27.54 13.69
C TYR A 496 0.97 -28.65 12.63
N ALA A 497 0.37 -28.29 11.50
CA ALA A 497 0.10 -29.21 10.41
C ALA A 497 1.35 -29.60 9.60
N ASN A 498 2.35 -28.72 9.53
CA ASN A 498 3.59 -28.91 8.78
C ASN A 498 4.72 -28.04 9.36
N ARG A 499 5.93 -28.24 8.84
CA ARG A 499 7.14 -27.52 9.26
C ARG A 499 7.04 -26.00 9.05
N MET A 500 6.46 -25.58 7.94
CA MET A 500 6.25 -24.15 7.66
C MET A 500 5.43 -23.48 8.76
N SER A 501 4.29 -24.10 9.12
CA SER A 501 3.42 -23.57 10.18
C SER A 501 4.12 -23.49 11.53
N GLU A 502 4.94 -24.49 11.85
CA GLU A 502 5.77 -24.51 13.05
C GLU A 502 6.75 -23.33 13.08
N ILE A 503 7.51 -23.13 12.00
CA ILE A 503 8.54 -22.08 11.93
C ILE A 503 7.90 -20.69 12.00
N TRP A 504 6.81 -20.47 11.26
CA TRP A 504 6.07 -19.20 11.29
C TRP A 504 5.55 -18.86 12.68
N TYR A 505 4.94 -19.81 13.36
CA TYR A 505 4.44 -19.59 14.72
C TYR A 505 5.57 -19.47 15.76
N SER A 506 6.73 -20.04 15.50
CA SER A 506 7.92 -19.82 16.35
C SER A 506 8.37 -18.35 16.31
N GLY A 507 8.31 -17.71 15.15
CA GLY A 507 8.54 -16.26 15.05
C GLY A 507 7.51 -15.45 15.83
N GLN A 508 6.23 -15.87 15.83
CA GLN A 508 5.19 -15.22 16.62
C GLN A 508 5.48 -15.31 18.14
N GLU A 509 5.96 -16.45 18.62
CA GLU A 509 6.35 -16.61 20.03
C GLU A 509 7.55 -15.72 20.40
N LEU A 510 8.54 -15.57 19.50
CA LEU A 510 9.65 -14.63 19.70
C LEU A 510 9.17 -13.18 19.72
N LEU A 511 8.18 -12.85 18.90
CA LEU A 511 7.58 -11.52 18.87
C LEU A 511 6.85 -11.21 20.18
N ARG A 512 5.98 -12.13 20.64
CA ARG A 512 5.25 -12.02 21.92
C ARG A 512 6.18 -11.91 23.12
N SER A 513 7.26 -12.68 23.13
CA SER A 513 8.29 -12.61 24.17
C SER A 513 9.23 -11.41 24.02
N LYS A 514 9.03 -10.55 23.01
CA LYS A 514 9.87 -9.39 22.70
C LYS A 514 11.33 -9.77 22.44
N GLN A 515 11.56 -10.93 21.84
CA GLN A 515 12.90 -11.43 21.46
C GLN A 515 13.24 -11.13 20.00
N LEU A 516 12.26 -10.80 19.15
CA LEU A 516 12.47 -10.46 17.75
C LEU A 516 12.74 -8.96 17.58
N ARG A 517 13.73 -8.61 16.78
CA ARG A 517 14.18 -7.24 16.48
C ARG A 517 14.53 -7.08 15.01
N GLY A 518 14.66 -5.82 14.56
CA GLY A 518 15.15 -5.48 13.23
C GLY A 518 14.18 -5.82 12.09
N VAL A 519 12.88 -5.93 12.37
CA VAL A 519 11.86 -6.19 11.34
C VAL A 519 11.69 -4.95 10.48
N CYS A 520 12.16 -4.99 9.22
CA CYS A 520 11.96 -3.90 8.27
C CYS A 520 10.54 -3.89 7.67
N ASP A 521 10.12 -2.73 7.14
CA ASP A 521 8.76 -2.54 6.57
C ASP A 521 8.44 -3.56 5.46
N GLN A 522 9.43 -3.95 4.64
CA GLN A 522 9.25 -4.93 3.56
C GLN A 522 8.99 -6.34 4.12
N LEU A 523 9.77 -6.76 5.13
CA LEU A 523 9.56 -8.04 5.81
C LEU A 523 8.21 -8.06 6.53
N ALA A 524 7.88 -6.99 7.26
CA ALA A 524 6.62 -6.85 7.98
C ALA A 524 5.41 -6.98 7.06
N ARG A 525 5.49 -6.42 5.85
CA ARG A 525 4.45 -6.53 4.81
C ARG A 525 4.17 -7.98 4.41
N GLU A 526 5.21 -8.77 4.15
CA GLU A 526 5.05 -10.17 3.78
C GLU A 526 4.57 -11.02 4.98
N MET A 527 5.06 -10.71 6.20
CA MET A 527 4.66 -11.41 7.42
C MET A 527 3.19 -11.20 7.77
N THR A 528 2.69 -9.95 7.70
CA THR A 528 1.30 -9.62 8.04
C THR A 528 0.30 -10.12 7.02
N ALA A 529 0.71 -10.21 5.75
CA ALA A 529 -0.16 -10.62 4.67
C ALA A 529 -0.49 -12.13 4.70
N ARG A 530 0.25 -12.97 5.43
CA ARG A 530 0.06 -14.42 5.44
C ARG A 530 -0.99 -14.84 6.46
N THR A 531 -1.99 -15.57 5.99
CA THR A 531 -3.13 -16.07 6.80
C THR A 531 -2.90 -17.49 7.30
N TYR A 532 -3.77 -17.96 8.18
CA TYR A 532 -3.75 -19.34 8.66
C TYR A 532 -5.16 -19.91 8.74
N SER A 533 -5.25 -21.22 8.82
CA SER A 533 -6.47 -21.97 9.04
C SER A 533 -6.24 -23.02 10.14
N THR A 534 -7.34 -23.50 10.73
CA THR A 534 -7.29 -24.61 11.67
C THR A 534 -8.03 -25.80 11.06
N SER A 535 -7.47 -27.00 11.19
CA SER A 535 -8.07 -28.23 10.69
C SER A 535 -8.04 -29.33 11.75
N LYS A 536 -9.06 -30.15 11.81
CA LYS A 536 -9.06 -31.37 12.64
C LYS A 536 -8.04 -32.36 12.08
N ALA A 537 -7.15 -32.84 12.94
CA ALA A 537 -6.20 -33.91 12.62
C ALA A 537 -6.08 -34.84 13.81
N GLY A 538 -6.62 -36.06 13.69
CA GLY A 538 -6.73 -36.99 14.80
C GLY A 538 -7.62 -36.44 15.93
N ASN A 539 -7.15 -36.51 17.16
CA ASN A 539 -7.89 -36.03 18.35
C ASN A 539 -7.73 -34.53 18.64
N GLY A 540 -7.07 -33.73 17.75
CA GLY A 540 -6.80 -32.31 18.02
C GLY A 540 -7.01 -31.41 16.80
N MET A 541 -7.01 -30.10 17.09
CA MET A 541 -6.98 -29.04 16.06
C MET A 541 -5.52 -28.71 15.76
N ARG A 542 -5.13 -28.71 14.49
CA ARG A 542 -3.80 -28.27 14.04
C ARG A 542 -3.87 -26.98 13.23
N ILE A 543 -2.92 -26.11 13.47
CA ILE A 543 -2.78 -24.85 12.76
C ILE A 543 -2.00 -25.08 11.47
N ARG A 544 -2.53 -24.55 10.36
CA ARG A 544 -1.91 -24.55 9.04
C ARG A 544 -1.78 -23.15 8.53
N VAL A 545 -0.57 -22.68 8.35
CA VAL A 545 -0.27 -21.41 7.66
C VAL A 545 -0.54 -21.59 6.17
N GLU A 546 -1.07 -20.56 5.53
CA GLU A 546 -1.38 -20.50 4.10
C GLU A 546 -0.17 -20.92 3.26
N SER A 547 -0.39 -21.73 2.23
CA SER A 547 0.70 -22.19 1.35
C SER A 547 1.26 -21.03 0.51
N LYS A 548 2.52 -21.15 0.05
CA LYS A 548 3.16 -20.15 -0.84
C LYS A 548 2.34 -19.96 -2.13
N ILE A 549 1.73 -21.02 -2.65
CA ILE A 549 0.90 -20.99 -3.86
C ILE A 549 -0.40 -20.21 -3.60
N ASP A 550 -1.10 -20.52 -2.52
CA ASP A 550 -2.35 -19.82 -2.17
C ASP A 550 -2.08 -18.34 -1.87
N PHE A 551 -1.02 -18.04 -1.14
CA PHE A 551 -0.56 -16.69 -0.88
C PHE A 551 -0.31 -15.91 -2.20
N LYS A 552 0.46 -16.51 -3.12
CA LYS A 552 0.77 -15.90 -4.43
C LYS A 552 -0.49 -15.69 -5.28
N ASN A 553 -1.42 -16.66 -5.27
CA ASN A 553 -2.69 -16.52 -5.97
C ASN A 553 -3.55 -15.39 -5.41
N ARG A 554 -3.53 -15.18 -4.10
CA ARG A 554 -4.31 -14.14 -3.40
C ARG A 554 -3.68 -12.76 -3.49
N THR A 555 -2.35 -12.65 -3.35
CA THR A 555 -1.65 -11.36 -3.24
C THR A 555 -0.99 -10.91 -4.54
N GLY A 556 -0.79 -11.81 -5.49
CA GLY A 556 -0.06 -11.57 -6.74
C GLY A 556 1.47 -11.57 -6.60
N ALA A 557 2.00 -11.75 -5.39
CA ALA A 557 3.44 -11.76 -5.10
C ALA A 557 3.82 -12.95 -4.23
N SER A 558 5.10 -13.33 -4.23
CA SER A 558 5.63 -14.40 -3.38
C SER A 558 6.22 -13.82 -2.09
N PRO A 559 6.11 -14.48 -0.92
CA PRO A 559 6.66 -14.00 0.35
C PRO A 559 8.13 -14.40 0.52
N ASP A 560 8.96 -14.18 -0.51
CA ASP A 560 10.33 -14.70 -0.59
C ASP A 560 11.25 -14.12 0.49
N LEU A 561 11.00 -12.86 0.89
CA LEU A 561 11.77 -12.20 1.95
C LEU A 561 11.46 -12.82 3.31
N ALA A 562 10.18 -13.06 3.60
CA ALA A 562 9.76 -13.72 4.81
C ALA A 562 10.24 -15.19 4.84
N ASP A 563 10.16 -15.91 3.73
CA ASP A 563 10.63 -17.29 3.66
C ASP A 563 12.15 -17.37 3.98
N ALA A 564 13.00 -16.49 3.41
CA ALA A 564 14.43 -16.41 3.73
C ALA A 564 14.69 -16.05 5.21
N ALA A 565 13.94 -15.08 5.78
CA ALA A 565 14.05 -14.71 7.19
C ALA A 565 13.65 -15.87 8.12
N PHE A 566 12.63 -16.63 7.77
CA PHE A 566 12.20 -17.80 8.55
C PHE A 566 13.12 -19.01 8.40
N VAL A 567 13.83 -19.15 7.28
CA VAL A 567 14.96 -20.09 7.16
C VAL A 567 16.06 -19.75 8.18
N LEU A 568 16.42 -18.46 8.27
CA LEU A 568 17.39 -17.99 9.27
C LEU A 568 16.91 -18.25 10.71
N LEU A 569 15.63 -17.96 11.01
CA LEU A 569 15.04 -18.24 12.32
C LEU A 569 15.13 -19.73 12.66
N ASP A 570 14.88 -20.61 11.70
CA ASP A 570 14.95 -22.05 11.91
C ASP A 570 16.39 -22.54 12.19
N VAL A 571 17.41 -21.90 11.61
CA VAL A 571 18.81 -22.12 12.03
C VAL A 571 18.98 -21.86 13.51
N CYS A 572 18.51 -20.72 14.00
CA CYS A 572 18.61 -20.36 15.41
C CYS A 572 17.88 -21.36 16.32
N ARG A 573 16.74 -21.89 15.87
CA ARG A 573 16.00 -22.94 16.59
C ARG A 573 16.75 -24.26 16.61
N GLN A 574 17.18 -24.77 15.46
CA GLN A 574 17.86 -26.07 15.35
C GLN A 574 19.24 -26.07 16.01
N ARG A 575 19.91 -24.92 16.05
CA ARG A 575 21.20 -24.74 16.78
C ARG A 575 20.99 -24.43 18.26
N HIS A 576 19.72 -24.37 18.74
CA HIS A 576 19.38 -24.08 20.14
C HIS A 576 19.85 -22.69 20.62
N TYR A 577 20.04 -21.73 19.71
CA TYR A 577 20.46 -20.37 20.07
C TYR A 577 19.35 -19.57 20.79
N LEU A 578 18.08 -19.96 20.64
CA LEU A 578 16.90 -19.24 21.16
C LEU A 578 16.36 -19.80 22.49
N ILE A 579 16.91 -20.89 23.00
CA ILE A 579 16.43 -21.55 24.20
C ILE A 579 17.10 -20.98 25.45
N GLY A 580 16.28 -20.40 26.33
CA GLY A 580 16.54 -20.26 27.75
C GLY A 580 16.88 -18.88 28.27
N ASN A 581 16.34 -18.59 29.47
CA ASN A 581 16.79 -17.54 30.40
C ASN A 581 18.16 -17.88 31.05
N GLU A 582 18.85 -18.93 30.59
CA GLU A 582 20.19 -19.28 31.07
C GLU A 582 21.24 -18.42 30.38
N ARG A 583 22.18 -17.93 31.15
CA ARG A 583 23.29 -17.09 30.69
C ARG A 583 23.96 -17.70 29.46
N PHE A 584 23.96 -16.93 28.37
CA PHE A 584 24.65 -17.27 27.12
C PHE A 584 26.16 -17.19 27.36
N ASP A 585 26.78 -18.33 27.60
CA ASP A 585 28.24 -18.42 27.79
C ASP A 585 28.88 -18.95 26.52
N VAL A 586 29.53 -18.07 25.76
CA VAL A 586 30.15 -18.37 24.46
C VAL A 586 31.31 -19.37 24.61
N ASN A 587 31.88 -19.49 25.81
CA ASN A 587 33.09 -20.29 26.06
C ASN A 587 32.85 -21.63 26.79
N THR A 588 31.61 -21.94 27.19
CA THR A 588 31.36 -23.21 27.86
C THR A 588 30.86 -24.29 26.91
N ASN A 589 31.55 -25.41 26.91
CA ASN A 589 31.23 -26.72 26.35
C ASN A 589 29.79 -27.20 26.59
N ARG A 590 28.76 -26.43 26.21
CA ARG A 590 27.34 -26.83 26.30
C ARG A 590 27.02 -28.04 25.41
N GLN A 591 27.76 -28.22 24.30
CA GLN A 591 27.64 -29.45 23.50
C GLN A 591 27.96 -30.72 24.32
N GLN A 592 28.84 -30.65 25.32
CA GLN A 592 29.12 -31.78 26.18
C GLN A 592 28.02 -32.04 27.23
N LYS A 593 27.35 -30.98 27.75
CA LYS A 593 26.26 -31.14 28.72
C LYS A 593 24.98 -31.69 28.09
N TRP A 594 24.62 -31.20 26.91
CA TRP A 594 23.47 -31.72 26.18
C TRP A 594 23.72 -33.09 25.57
N GLY A 595 24.92 -33.33 25.02
CA GLY A 595 25.32 -34.65 24.58
C GLY A 595 25.34 -35.69 25.73
N SER A 596 25.69 -35.28 26.95
CA SER A 596 25.60 -36.15 28.14
C SER A 596 24.16 -36.34 28.64
N LEU A 597 23.29 -35.31 28.51
CA LEU A 597 21.85 -35.41 28.86
C LEU A 597 21.09 -36.29 27.85
N MET A 598 21.36 -36.14 26.55
CA MET A 598 20.79 -37.00 25.50
C MET A 598 21.33 -38.44 25.62
N LYS A 599 22.60 -38.65 25.94
CA LYS A 599 23.09 -39.99 26.26
C LYS A 599 22.41 -40.59 27.51
N LYS A 600 22.10 -39.80 28.54
CA LYS A 600 21.33 -40.27 29.69
C LYS A 600 19.89 -40.63 29.33
N LEU A 601 19.21 -39.84 28.50
CA LEU A 601 17.90 -40.13 28.00
C LEU A 601 17.87 -41.39 27.11
N ASP A 602 18.90 -41.58 26.28
CA ASP A 602 19.04 -42.76 25.43
C ASP A 602 19.36 -44.05 26.23
N ILE A 603 20.04 -43.90 27.38
CA ILE A 603 20.30 -45.00 28.34
C ILE A 603 18.98 -45.38 29.05
N PHE A 604 18.12 -44.42 29.40
CA PHE A 604 16.80 -44.74 30.00
C PHE A 604 15.86 -45.41 28.97
N SER A 605 15.87 -45.02 27.71
CA SER A 605 15.08 -45.70 26.66
C SER A 605 15.58 -47.11 26.35
N LYS A 606 16.84 -47.41 26.59
CA LYS A 606 17.41 -48.75 26.41
C LYS A 606 17.19 -49.65 27.64
N SER A 607 17.10 -49.09 28.84
CA SER A 607 16.81 -49.90 30.05
C SER A 607 15.34 -50.36 30.11
N GLU A 608 14.40 -49.63 29.55
CA GLU A 608 12.98 -50.09 29.44
C GLU A 608 12.79 -51.22 28.41
N ARG A 609 13.70 -51.35 27.40
CA ARG A 609 13.65 -52.50 26.45
C ARG A 609 14.22 -53.80 26.98
N PHE A 610 14.97 -53.77 28.11
CA PHE A 610 15.49 -54.98 28.74
C PHE A 610 14.56 -55.58 29.78
N LEU A 611 13.50 -54.87 30.20
CA LEU A 611 12.54 -55.36 31.21
C LEU A 611 11.26 -55.96 30.61
N VAL A 612 11.18 -56.14 29.28
CA VAL A 612 10.01 -56.71 28.61
C VAL A 612 10.35 -58.07 27.91
N GLN A 613 11.53 -58.61 28.15
CA GLN A 613 11.91 -59.91 27.52
C GLN A 613 12.01 -61.07 28.52
N ASP A 614 11.70 -60.88 29.83
CA ASP A 614 11.59 -62.00 30.79
C ASP A 614 10.34 -61.88 31.64
N SER A 615 9.15 -62.06 31.02
CA SER A 615 7.91 -62.47 31.65
C SER A 615 6.95 -63.12 30.65
#